data_d030a040990af8d0cefe4737d9c3c84c
#
_entry.id   d030a040990af8d0cefe4737d9c3c84c
#
_cell.length_a   1.000
_cell.length_b   1.000
_cell.length_c   1.000
_cell.angle_alpha   90.00
_cell.angle_beta   90.00
_cell.angle_gamma   90.00
#
_symmetry.space_group_name_H-M   'P 1'
#
loop_
_entity.id
_entity.type
_entity.pdbx_description
1 polymer ?
#
loop_
_entity_poly.entity_id
_entity_poly.type
_entity_poly.pdbx_seq_one_letter_code
_entity_poly.pdbx_strand_id
1 'polypeptide(L)'
;ERPMLEGKIITSIQENIVTVIKASSGQGKTTLALRSAYLLQNEYTVYQVTVCDNNEQLGNTVQYFNSRLRLGEKLLILIDNLDGRVQKWNGLVQLLQAELPTNYKVLLTTREIDWYNYSGDLSNIRSINIIVPTLEEQEAKNIFQKLKETGNLHPSITNWKREWNRIAERKLLIEYVYLLTHGEMLSERITAQMKELGQSSFGQLKCDILRKVCFADVCGVKLTVRNLFCSQKDYAGADFGELLKNLESEFLIHLNTDDNYVEGLHPIRSWHIVNQLHEFVPLENTAISVIKMVEKKDYAVLFSHIPEFSLNKSAFFKEVLDFLWDENDLSGCLRAVKGLFSGDVLQYYRDNKDFFDDANAHFGLELIAMEKCPFKTFDKFGVSVQTLDNLQKIHPDSLNGKYLQRLRDKIPDCDLPQMFIFGFCSTLYQRAKTVSFEQVTDLESYFQ
;
A
#
# COMPACT_ATOMS: atom_id res chain seq x y z
N GLU A 1 2.05 22.93 -9.96
CA GLU A 1 2.14 22.42 -11.35
C GLU A 1 3.47 21.71 -11.54
N ARG A 2 3.44 20.56 -12.20
CA ARG A 2 4.60 19.74 -12.55
C ARG A 2 4.61 19.49 -14.08
N PRO A 3 4.87 20.52 -14.89
CA PRO A 3 4.62 20.49 -16.33
C PRO A 3 5.30 19.34 -17.08
N MET A 4 6.51 18.98 -16.69
CA MET A 4 7.23 17.87 -17.31
C MET A 4 6.56 16.51 -17.04
N LEU A 5 6.09 16.28 -15.81
CA LEU A 5 5.36 15.06 -15.46
C LEU A 5 3.96 15.07 -16.05
N GLU A 6 3.26 16.20 -16.02
CA GLU A 6 1.95 16.36 -16.67
C GLU A 6 2.07 16.03 -18.17
N GLY A 7 3.09 16.55 -18.85
CA GLY A 7 3.36 16.23 -20.26
C GLY A 7 3.62 14.74 -20.51
N LYS A 8 4.45 14.10 -19.67
CA LYS A 8 4.70 12.65 -19.76
C LYS A 8 3.42 11.82 -19.55
N ILE A 9 2.57 12.23 -18.62
CA ILE A 9 1.30 11.54 -18.34
C ILE A 9 0.35 11.70 -19.53
N ILE A 10 0.21 12.89 -20.09
CA ILE A 10 -0.64 13.17 -21.25
C ILE A 10 -0.17 12.34 -22.46
N THR A 11 1.12 12.36 -22.77
CA THR A 11 1.69 11.54 -23.86
C THR A 11 1.39 10.05 -23.62
N SER A 12 1.58 9.57 -22.38
CA SER A 12 1.28 8.18 -22.05
C SER A 12 -0.19 7.83 -22.23
N ILE A 13 -1.12 8.72 -21.84
CA ILE A 13 -2.57 8.52 -22.05
C ILE A 13 -2.89 8.43 -23.53
N GLN A 14 -2.29 9.26 -24.36
CA GLN A 14 -2.53 9.25 -25.81
C GLN A 14 -2.01 7.96 -26.48
N GLU A 15 -0.85 7.47 -26.08
CA GLU A 15 -0.19 6.30 -26.66
C GLU A 15 -0.71 4.97 -26.11
N ASN A 16 -1.13 4.91 -24.85
CA ASN A 16 -1.51 3.68 -24.18
C ASN A 16 -3.00 3.63 -23.83
N ILE A 17 -3.54 2.43 -23.63
CA ILE A 17 -4.91 2.22 -23.13
C ILE A 17 -4.95 2.53 -21.64
N VAL A 18 -3.95 2.05 -20.88
CA VAL A 18 -3.84 2.25 -19.44
C VAL A 18 -2.58 3.02 -19.11
N THR A 19 -2.72 4.12 -18.38
CA THR A 19 -1.62 4.87 -17.78
C THR A 19 -1.73 4.78 -16.26
N VAL A 20 -0.68 4.32 -15.59
CA VAL A 20 -0.62 4.16 -14.14
C VAL A 20 0.35 5.15 -13.54
N ILE A 21 -0.10 5.97 -12.60
CA ILE A 21 0.76 6.82 -11.77
C ILE A 21 1.03 6.08 -10.45
N LYS A 22 2.21 5.47 -10.32
CA LYS A 22 2.60 4.66 -9.17
C LYS A 22 3.66 5.38 -8.34
N ALA A 23 3.39 5.68 -7.08
CA ALA A 23 4.38 6.24 -6.16
C ALA A 23 3.97 6.07 -4.70
N SER A 24 4.89 6.28 -3.78
CA SER A 24 4.63 6.40 -2.35
C SER A 24 3.61 7.53 -2.07
N SER A 25 3.04 7.53 -0.88
CA SER A 25 2.15 8.61 -0.44
C SER A 25 2.89 9.97 -0.45
N GLY A 26 2.16 11.07 -0.61
CA GLY A 26 2.73 12.43 -0.58
C GLY A 26 3.50 12.88 -1.82
N GLN A 27 3.54 12.10 -2.90
CA GLN A 27 4.16 12.49 -4.18
C GLN A 27 3.21 13.22 -5.14
N GLY A 28 1.98 13.49 -4.73
CA GLY A 28 1.00 14.27 -5.50
C GLY A 28 0.33 13.51 -6.65
N LYS A 29 0.20 12.18 -6.56
CA LYS A 29 -0.43 11.32 -7.59
C LYS A 29 -1.82 11.79 -7.99
N THR A 30 -2.72 11.95 -7.01
CA THR A 30 -4.09 12.43 -7.23
C THR A 30 -4.13 13.78 -7.93
N THR A 31 -3.29 14.72 -7.49
CA THR A 31 -3.19 16.05 -8.13
C THR A 31 -2.73 15.95 -9.58
N LEU A 32 -1.72 15.13 -9.87
CA LEU A 32 -1.24 14.89 -11.23
C LEU A 32 -2.33 14.26 -12.11
N ALA A 33 -3.05 13.27 -11.60
CA ALA A 33 -4.11 12.61 -12.33
C ALA A 33 -5.27 13.56 -12.65
N LEU A 34 -5.77 14.30 -11.66
CA LEU A 34 -6.85 15.27 -11.84
C LEU A 34 -6.46 16.40 -12.80
N ARG A 35 -5.22 16.93 -12.71
CA ARG A 35 -4.74 17.94 -13.63
C ARG A 35 -4.60 17.40 -15.05
N SER A 36 -4.05 16.21 -15.23
CA SER A 36 -3.96 15.59 -16.57
C SER A 36 -5.34 15.33 -17.16
N ALA A 37 -6.30 14.87 -16.36
CA ALA A 37 -7.68 14.72 -16.78
C ALA A 37 -8.33 16.06 -17.16
N TYR A 38 -8.08 17.11 -16.37
CA TYR A 38 -8.55 18.48 -16.67
C TYR A 38 -7.97 19.01 -18.00
N LEU A 39 -6.69 18.80 -18.25
CA LEU A 39 -6.05 19.24 -19.50
C LEU A 39 -6.59 18.50 -20.73
N LEU A 40 -7.09 17.28 -20.56
CA LEU A 40 -7.67 16.44 -21.61
C LEU A 40 -9.19 16.55 -21.74
N GLN A 41 -9.88 17.37 -20.95
CA GLN A 41 -11.34 17.48 -20.90
C GLN A 41 -12.01 17.92 -22.23
N ASN A 42 -11.27 18.59 -23.12
CA ASN A 42 -11.77 18.97 -24.44
C ASN A 42 -11.68 17.81 -25.46
N GLU A 43 -10.88 16.78 -25.18
CA GLU A 43 -10.69 15.63 -26.06
C GLU A 43 -11.48 14.41 -25.57
N TYR A 44 -11.59 14.23 -24.24
CA TYR A 44 -12.23 13.10 -23.58
C TYR A 44 -13.32 13.56 -22.61
N THR A 45 -14.40 12.79 -22.55
CA THR A 45 -15.34 12.87 -21.43
C THR A 45 -14.75 12.10 -20.23
N VAL A 46 -14.50 12.80 -19.11
CA VAL A 46 -13.84 12.23 -17.93
C VAL A 46 -14.88 11.62 -17.01
N TYR A 47 -14.68 10.36 -16.65
CA TYR A 47 -15.47 9.62 -15.67
C TYR A 47 -14.59 9.09 -14.56
N GLN A 48 -15.01 9.22 -13.31
CA GLN A 48 -14.33 8.61 -12.17
C GLN A 48 -15.07 7.36 -11.71
N VAL A 49 -14.32 6.24 -11.61
CA VAL A 49 -14.81 4.99 -11.02
C VAL A 49 -14.33 4.94 -9.57
N THR A 50 -15.27 4.92 -8.63
CA THR A 50 -14.99 4.91 -7.19
C THR A 50 -15.23 3.55 -6.55
N VAL A 51 -16.08 2.71 -7.16
CA VAL A 51 -16.41 1.36 -6.68
C VAL A 51 -16.55 0.42 -7.87
N CYS A 52 -15.80 -0.68 -7.84
CA CYS A 52 -15.88 -1.80 -8.78
C CYS A 52 -15.19 -3.03 -8.13
N ASP A 53 -15.82 -3.61 -7.10
CA ASP A 53 -15.24 -4.64 -6.25
C ASP A 53 -15.76 -6.05 -6.50
N ASN A 54 -16.94 -6.15 -7.15
CA ASN A 54 -17.61 -7.41 -7.44
C ASN A 54 -18.06 -7.52 -8.91
N ASN A 55 -18.51 -8.70 -9.31
CA ASN A 55 -18.89 -8.98 -10.70
C ASN A 55 -20.17 -8.26 -11.16
N GLU A 56 -21.09 -7.96 -10.26
CA GLU A 56 -22.31 -7.21 -10.59
C GLU A 56 -21.97 -5.76 -10.93
N GLN A 57 -21.19 -5.10 -10.08
CA GLN A 57 -20.73 -3.73 -10.33
C GLN A 57 -19.86 -3.66 -11.58
N LEU A 58 -18.99 -4.64 -11.80
CA LEU A 58 -18.21 -4.77 -13.02
C LEU A 58 -19.13 -4.82 -14.26
N GLY A 59 -20.14 -5.70 -14.27
CA GLY A 59 -21.09 -5.83 -15.37
C GLY A 59 -21.84 -4.53 -15.65
N ASN A 60 -22.36 -3.88 -14.60
CA ASN A 60 -23.08 -2.61 -14.72
C ASN A 60 -22.17 -1.48 -15.25
N THR A 61 -20.93 -1.41 -14.78
CA THR A 61 -19.94 -0.41 -15.21
C THR A 61 -19.55 -0.60 -16.66
N VAL A 62 -19.31 -1.85 -17.08
CA VAL A 62 -19.01 -2.19 -18.49
C VAL A 62 -20.18 -1.83 -19.39
N GLN A 63 -21.40 -2.19 -19.02
CA GLN A 63 -22.60 -1.87 -19.80
C GLN A 63 -22.80 -0.35 -19.96
N TYR A 64 -22.55 0.40 -18.89
CA TYR A 64 -22.63 1.85 -18.91
C TYR A 64 -21.61 2.45 -19.90
N PHE A 65 -20.34 2.11 -19.78
CA PHE A 65 -19.31 2.64 -20.66
C PHE A 65 -19.46 2.20 -22.11
N ASN A 66 -19.85 0.95 -22.36
CA ASN A 66 -20.16 0.49 -23.71
C ASN A 66 -21.28 1.29 -24.36
N SER A 67 -22.31 1.66 -23.60
CA SER A 67 -23.39 2.51 -24.11
C SER A 67 -22.88 3.90 -24.51
N ARG A 68 -21.98 4.50 -23.73
CA ARG A 68 -21.38 5.80 -24.03
C ARG A 68 -20.43 5.74 -25.25
N LEU A 69 -19.60 4.67 -25.32
CA LEU A 69 -18.72 4.43 -26.47
C LEU A 69 -19.51 4.24 -27.79
N ARG A 70 -20.65 3.54 -27.75
CA ARG A 70 -21.54 3.38 -28.92
C ARG A 70 -22.20 4.68 -29.35
N LEU A 71 -22.36 5.65 -28.45
CA LEU A 71 -22.79 7.01 -28.78
C LEU A 71 -21.66 7.88 -29.37
N GLY A 72 -20.47 7.33 -29.54
CA GLY A 72 -19.32 8.02 -30.13
C GLY A 72 -18.51 8.86 -29.15
N GLU A 73 -18.73 8.73 -27.85
CA GLU A 73 -17.92 9.43 -26.84
C GLU A 73 -16.51 8.85 -26.77
N LYS A 74 -15.54 9.73 -26.57
CA LYS A 74 -14.18 9.34 -26.16
C LYS A 74 -14.08 9.43 -24.64
N LEU A 75 -13.73 8.35 -23.99
CA LEU A 75 -13.74 8.26 -22.53
C LEU A 75 -12.35 8.32 -21.93
N LEU A 76 -12.17 9.11 -20.88
CA LEU A 76 -11.04 9.01 -19.94
C LEU A 76 -11.61 8.51 -18.59
N ILE A 77 -11.33 7.26 -18.28
CA ILE A 77 -11.77 6.63 -17.03
C ILE A 77 -10.69 6.83 -15.99
N LEU A 78 -10.99 7.63 -14.98
CA LEU A 78 -10.10 7.89 -13.85
C LEU A 78 -10.40 6.92 -12.71
N ILE A 79 -9.37 6.24 -12.22
CA ILE A 79 -9.40 5.42 -11.00
C ILE A 79 -8.36 6.01 -10.05
N ASP A 80 -8.81 6.84 -9.12
CA ASP A 80 -7.92 7.45 -8.15
C ASP A 80 -7.83 6.59 -6.90
N ASN A 81 -6.60 6.24 -6.51
CA ASN A 81 -6.27 5.39 -5.39
C ASN A 81 -6.80 3.95 -5.53
N LEU A 82 -6.08 3.13 -6.28
CA LEU A 82 -6.37 1.71 -6.43
C LEU A 82 -6.35 1.01 -5.05
N ASP A 83 -7.48 0.46 -4.66
CA ASP A 83 -7.68 -0.29 -3.42
C ASP A 83 -8.72 -1.41 -3.62
N GLY A 84 -9.13 -2.08 -2.52
CA GLY A 84 -10.11 -3.16 -2.57
C GLY A 84 -11.47 -2.79 -3.16
N ARG A 85 -11.85 -1.50 -3.14
CA ARG A 85 -13.13 -1.03 -3.69
C ARG A 85 -13.15 -1.05 -5.22
N VAL A 86 -12.00 -1.04 -5.87
CA VAL A 86 -11.85 -1.03 -7.33
C VAL A 86 -11.01 -2.19 -7.84
N GLN A 87 -10.92 -3.28 -7.09
CA GLN A 87 -10.10 -4.46 -7.41
C GLN A 87 -10.43 -5.14 -8.74
N LYS A 88 -11.63 -4.91 -9.30
CA LYS A 88 -12.04 -5.46 -10.61
C LYS A 88 -11.68 -4.57 -11.81
N TRP A 89 -10.86 -3.54 -11.62
CA TRP A 89 -10.50 -2.59 -12.66
C TRP A 89 -9.86 -3.23 -13.92
N ASN A 90 -9.02 -4.25 -13.74
CA ASN A 90 -8.41 -4.95 -14.88
C ASN A 90 -9.45 -5.73 -15.70
N GLY A 91 -10.42 -6.36 -15.04
CA GLY A 91 -11.56 -6.98 -15.71
C GLY A 91 -12.39 -5.95 -16.48
N LEU A 92 -12.58 -4.74 -15.93
CA LEU A 92 -13.23 -3.64 -16.65
C LEU A 92 -12.49 -3.31 -17.94
N VAL A 93 -11.16 -3.13 -17.88
CA VAL A 93 -10.33 -2.84 -19.06
C VAL A 93 -10.41 -3.97 -20.07
N GLN A 94 -10.29 -5.22 -19.65
CA GLN A 94 -10.32 -6.38 -20.54
C GLN A 94 -11.66 -6.49 -21.28
N LEU A 95 -12.78 -6.31 -20.59
CA LEU A 95 -14.11 -6.38 -21.22
C LEU A 95 -14.35 -5.21 -22.18
N LEU A 96 -13.91 -4.00 -21.86
CA LEU A 96 -14.01 -2.85 -22.76
C LEU A 96 -13.13 -3.05 -24.01
N GLN A 97 -11.95 -3.65 -23.90
CA GLN A 97 -11.07 -3.96 -25.03
C GLN A 97 -11.68 -4.96 -26.02
N ALA A 98 -12.54 -5.87 -25.54
CA ALA A 98 -13.16 -6.88 -26.38
C ALA A 98 -14.20 -6.29 -27.35
N GLU A 99 -14.88 -5.22 -26.93
CA GLU A 99 -15.98 -4.65 -27.71
C GLU A 99 -15.57 -3.45 -28.59
N LEU A 100 -14.82 -2.48 -28.07
CA LEU A 100 -14.47 -1.23 -28.79
C LEU A 100 -13.08 -0.70 -28.38
N PRO A 101 -11.99 -1.14 -29.03
CA PRO A 101 -10.63 -0.97 -28.51
C PRO A 101 -9.99 0.43 -28.60
N THR A 102 -10.61 1.44 -29.18
CA THR A 102 -9.91 2.68 -29.55
C THR A 102 -10.38 3.98 -28.91
N ASN A 103 -11.59 4.03 -28.38
CA ASN A 103 -12.21 5.28 -27.94
C ASN A 103 -12.22 5.50 -26.41
N TYR A 104 -11.43 4.73 -25.65
CA TYR A 104 -11.30 4.94 -24.22
C TYR A 104 -9.87 4.84 -23.76
N LYS A 105 -9.59 5.52 -22.67
CA LYS A 105 -8.33 5.53 -21.93
C LYS A 105 -8.60 5.35 -20.46
N VAL A 106 -7.67 4.75 -19.73
CA VAL A 106 -7.75 4.59 -18.28
C VAL A 106 -6.54 5.24 -17.64
N LEU A 107 -6.79 6.16 -16.71
CA LEU A 107 -5.77 6.77 -15.87
C LEU A 107 -5.96 6.30 -14.44
N LEU A 108 -4.95 5.64 -13.89
CA LEU A 108 -5.01 5.01 -12.57
C LEU A 108 -3.91 5.59 -11.68
N THR A 109 -4.25 5.88 -10.42
CA THR A 109 -3.25 6.18 -9.39
C THR A 109 -3.17 5.07 -8.37
N THR A 110 -1.97 4.78 -7.88
CA THR A 110 -1.77 3.70 -6.90
C THR A 110 -0.53 3.95 -6.04
N ARG A 111 -0.55 3.39 -4.83
CA ARG A 111 0.67 3.19 -4.05
C ARG A 111 1.37 1.92 -4.55
N GLU A 112 2.65 1.78 -4.23
CA GLU A 112 3.43 0.63 -4.68
C GLU A 112 2.85 -0.70 -4.17
N ILE A 113 2.50 -0.74 -2.87
CA ILE A 113 1.94 -1.94 -2.26
C ILE A 113 0.54 -2.27 -2.78
N ASP A 114 -0.31 -1.25 -2.99
CA ASP A 114 -1.65 -1.46 -3.56
C ASP A 114 -1.57 -1.98 -5.00
N TRP A 115 -0.56 -1.54 -5.75
CA TRP A 115 -0.32 -2.07 -7.09
C TRP A 115 -0.07 -3.57 -7.08
N TYR A 116 0.78 -4.07 -6.18
CA TYR A 116 1.05 -5.51 -6.06
C TYR A 116 -0.16 -6.30 -5.58
N ASN A 117 -0.98 -5.71 -4.72
CA ASN A 117 -2.18 -6.38 -4.20
C ASN A 117 -3.35 -6.39 -5.18
N TYR A 118 -3.49 -5.35 -6.01
CA TYR A 118 -4.71 -5.12 -6.81
C TYR A 118 -4.45 -4.95 -8.32
N SER A 119 -3.22 -5.08 -8.82
CA SER A 119 -2.95 -4.98 -10.26
C SER A 119 -3.65 -6.09 -11.06
N GLY A 120 -3.78 -7.28 -10.47
CA GLY A 120 -4.34 -8.45 -11.14
C GLY A 120 -3.49 -8.93 -12.32
N ASP A 121 -4.08 -9.74 -13.20
CA ASP A 121 -3.42 -10.22 -14.40
C ASP A 121 -3.40 -9.14 -15.49
N LEU A 122 -2.22 -8.67 -15.83
CA LEU A 122 -1.99 -7.63 -16.84
C LEU A 122 -1.71 -8.21 -18.25
N SER A 123 -1.55 -9.52 -18.39
CA SER A 123 -1.17 -10.19 -19.65
C SER A 123 -2.16 -9.91 -20.79
N ASN A 124 -3.42 -9.71 -20.45
CA ASN A 124 -4.49 -9.45 -21.40
C ASN A 124 -4.75 -7.96 -21.66
N ILE A 125 -3.96 -7.05 -21.09
CA ILE A 125 -4.07 -5.61 -21.36
C ILE A 125 -3.11 -5.25 -22.48
N ARG A 126 -3.64 -4.79 -23.62
CA ARG A 126 -2.86 -4.56 -24.85
C ARG A 126 -1.75 -3.52 -24.70
N SER A 127 -1.97 -2.50 -23.89
CA SER A 127 -1.02 -1.39 -23.76
C SER A 127 -1.18 -0.76 -22.37
N ILE A 128 -0.14 -0.87 -21.56
CA ILE A 128 -0.06 -0.28 -20.23
C ILE A 128 1.29 0.42 -20.06
N ASN A 129 1.30 1.61 -19.48
CA ASN A 129 2.50 2.33 -19.11
C ASN A 129 2.44 2.79 -17.66
N ILE A 130 3.52 2.58 -16.91
CA ILE A 130 3.64 2.94 -15.49
C ILE A 130 4.60 4.11 -15.37
N ILE A 131 4.11 5.21 -14.80
CA ILE A 131 4.88 6.41 -14.51
C ILE A 131 5.09 6.51 -13.01
N VAL A 132 6.36 6.61 -12.60
CA VAL A 132 6.75 6.79 -11.20
C VAL A 132 7.20 8.23 -10.99
N PRO A 133 6.33 9.10 -10.44
CA PRO A 133 6.72 10.48 -10.15
C PRO A 133 7.68 10.53 -8.96
N THR A 134 8.88 11.05 -9.20
CA THR A 134 9.88 11.37 -8.21
C THR A 134 10.06 12.88 -8.12
N LEU A 135 10.47 13.39 -6.96
CA LEU A 135 10.84 14.79 -6.83
C LEU A 135 12.30 14.95 -7.28
N GLU A 136 12.49 15.68 -8.36
CA GLU A 136 13.81 15.97 -8.94
C GLU A 136 14.38 17.29 -8.43
N GLU A 137 15.70 17.42 -8.43
CA GLU A 137 16.40 18.60 -7.92
C GLU A 137 15.97 19.89 -8.64
N GLN A 138 15.83 19.85 -9.97
CA GLN A 138 15.38 21.01 -10.73
C GLN A 138 13.93 21.40 -10.42
N GLU A 139 13.09 20.42 -10.16
CA GLU A 139 11.71 20.64 -9.74
C GLU A 139 11.65 21.26 -8.34
N ALA A 140 12.46 20.76 -7.41
CA ALA A 140 12.59 21.34 -6.07
C ALA A 140 13.00 22.83 -6.13
N LYS A 141 13.94 23.18 -7.00
CA LYS A 141 14.31 24.58 -7.27
C LYS A 141 13.14 25.40 -7.78
N ASN A 142 12.38 24.87 -8.73
CA ASN A 142 11.22 25.56 -9.30
C ASN A 142 10.11 25.78 -8.26
N ILE A 143 9.86 24.80 -7.40
CA ILE A 143 8.90 24.90 -6.28
C ILE A 143 9.32 26.02 -5.33
N PHE A 144 10.59 26.05 -4.93
CA PHE A 144 11.12 27.11 -4.08
C PHE A 144 10.91 28.51 -4.70
N GLN A 145 11.27 28.67 -5.99
CA GLN A 145 11.09 29.94 -6.68
C GLN A 145 9.62 30.37 -6.71
N LYS A 146 8.73 29.44 -7.05
CA LYS A 146 7.29 29.72 -7.10
C LYS A 146 6.72 30.13 -5.74
N LEU A 147 7.08 29.44 -4.67
CA LEU A 147 6.67 29.81 -3.33
C LEU A 147 7.21 31.18 -2.91
N LYS A 148 8.44 31.51 -3.32
CA LYS A 148 9.04 32.82 -3.09
C LYS A 148 8.28 33.92 -3.84
N GLU A 149 7.96 33.73 -5.11
CA GLU A 149 7.21 34.67 -5.95
C GLU A 149 5.78 34.92 -5.41
N THR A 150 5.14 33.88 -4.86
CA THR A 150 3.77 33.97 -4.34
C THR A 150 3.71 34.42 -2.87
N GLY A 151 4.87 34.69 -2.24
CA GLY A 151 4.92 35.09 -0.82
C GLY A 151 4.60 33.98 0.18
N ASN A 152 4.57 32.72 -0.26
CA ASN A 152 4.25 31.55 0.57
C ASN A 152 5.50 30.84 1.12
N LEU A 153 6.69 31.37 0.85
CA LEU A 153 7.93 30.84 1.39
C LEU A 153 8.12 31.34 2.84
N HIS A 154 8.45 30.42 3.75
CA HIS A 154 8.71 30.82 5.14
C HIS A 154 9.93 31.74 5.23
N PRO A 155 9.89 32.84 6.06
CA PRO A 155 10.97 33.84 6.13
C PRO A 155 12.33 33.26 6.52
N SER A 156 12.41 32.17 7.27
CA SER A 156 13.66 31.53 7.67
C SER A 156 14.33 30.76 6.53
N ILE A 157 13.63 30.50 5.45
CA ILE A 157 14.10 29.71 4.32
C ILE A 157 14.72 30.63 3.26
N THR A 158 16.03 30.61 3.14
CA THR A 158 16.78 31.49 2.23
C THR A 158 17.45 30.77 1.07
N ASN A 159 17.68 29.45 1.21
CA ASN A 159 18.46 28.66 0.25
C ASN A 159 17.78 27.31 -0.04
N TRP A 160 17.26 27.15 -1.26
CA TRP A 160 16.61 25.92 -1.70
C TRP A 160 17.49 24.68 -1.66
N LYS A 161 18.80 24.83 -1.97
CA LYS A 161 19.74 23.69 -2.02
C LYS A 161 20.00 23.11 -0.63
N ARG A 162 20.08 23.99 0.38
CA ARG A 162 20.21 23.55 1.78
C ARG A 162 19.00 22.71 2.19
N GLU A 163 17.80 23.19 1.88
CA GLU A 163 16.56 22.52 2.26
C GLU A 163 16.32 21.24 1.43
N TRP A 164 16.73 21.25 0.14
CA TRP A 164 16.76 20.04 -0.67
C TRP A 164 17.63 18.94 -0.04
N ASN A 165 18.82 19.28 0.44
CA ASN A 165 19.71 18.30 1.08
C ASN A 165 19.13 17.72 2.38
N ARG A 166 18.26 18.44 3.08
CA ARG A 166 17.60 17.91 4.30
C ARG A 166 16.61 16.79 4.00
N ILE A 167 16.04 16.76 2.80
CA ILE A 167 15.07 15.73 2.38
C ILE A 167 15.69 14.70 1.41
N ALA A 168 17.00 14.79 1.12
CA ALA A 168 17.66 14.08 0.02
C ALA A 168 17.52 12.55 0.09
N GLU A 169 17.40 11.97 1.28
CA GLU A 169 17.21 10.52 1.45
C GLU A 169 15.85 10.01 0.99
N ARG A 170 14.77 10.77 1.25
CA ARG A 170 13.39 10.35 0.96
C ARG A 170 12.81 11.01 -0.28
N LYS A 171 13.22 12.24 -0.62
CA LYS A 171 12.75 13.04 -1.76
C LYS A 171 11.22 13.13 -1.86
N LEU A 172 10.55 13.28 -0.72
CA LEU A 172 9.10 13.35 -0.66
C LEU A 172 8.63 14.79 -0.91
N LEU A 173 7.75 14.95 -1.91
CA LEU A 173 7.21 16.26 -2.29
C LEU A 173 6.51 16.96 -1.12
N ILE A 174 5.69 16.22 -0.36
CA ILE A 174 4.95 16.80 0.78
C ILE A 174 5.88 17.30 1.88
N GLU A 175 6.95 16.57 2.21
CA GLU A 175 7.93 17.00 3.23
C GLU A 175 8.69 18.25 2.77
N TYR A 176 9.06 18.30 1.49
CA TYR A 176 9.75 19.45 0.94
C TYR A 176 8.88 20.71 0.93
N VAL A 177 7.65 20.60 0.45
CA VAL A 177 6.71 21.74 0.44
C VAL A 177 6.42 22.19 1.86
N TYR A 178 6.20 21.26 2.80
CA TYR A 178 5.99 21.59 4.20
C TYR A 178 7.17 22.36 4.80
N LEU A 179 8.39 21.85 4.59
CA LEU A 179 9.61 22.52 5.04
C LEU A 179 9.72 23.94 4.50
N LEU A 180 9.46 24.14 3.21
CA LEU A 180 9.55 25.45 2.57
C LEU A 180 8.48 26.44 3.08
N THR A 181 7.28 25.96 3.43
CA THR A 181 6.17 26.82 3.83
C THR A 181 6.14 27.08 5.34
N HIS A 182 6.68 26.19 6.17
CA HIS A 182 6.63 26.30 7.64
C HIS A 182 8.00 26.55 8.26
N GLY A 183 9.09 26.36 7.52
CA GLY A 183 10.46 26.58 8.01
C GLY A 183 11.01 25.48 8.91
N GLU A 184 10.25 24.42 9.14
CA GLU A 184 10.60 23.26 9.96
C GLU A 184 10.23 21.95 9.25
N MET A 185 10.84 20.85 9.62
CA MET A 185 10.47 19.53 9.13
C MET A 185 9.13 19.10 9.72
N LEU A 186 8.35 18.35 8.93
CA LEU A 186 7.08 17.78 9.40
C LEU A 186 7.28 16.92 10.67
N SER A 187 8.39 16.18 10.74
CA SER A 187 8.76 15.39 11.92
C SER A 187 9.00 16.25 13.17
N GLU A 188 9.69 17.39 13.03
CA GLU A 188 9.97 18.32 14.14
C GLU A 188 8.65 18.89 14.71
N ARG A 189 7.75 19.30 13.83
CA ARG A 189 6.42 19.79 14.21
C ARG A 189 5.58 18.73 14.93
N ILE A 190 5.57 17.51 14.42
CA ILE A 190 4.84 16.40 15.03
C ILE A 190 5.41 16.07 16.41
N THR A 191 6.74 16.06 16.55
CA THR A 191 7.39 15.85 17.86
C THR A 191 6.93 16.87 18.89
N ALA A 192 6.91 18.16 18.54
CA ALA A 192 6.42 19.22 19.43
C ALA A 192 4.94 19.00 19.78
N GLN A 193 4.10 18.72 18.78
CA GLN A 193 2.66 18.49 18.98
C GLN A 193 2.37 17.27 19.87
N MET A 194 3.10 16.16 19.68
CA MET A 194 2.94 14.96 20.55
C MET A 194 3.36 15.22 21.99
N LYS A 195 4.40 16.04 22.20
CA LYS A 195 4.83 16.45 23.54
C LYS A 195 3.77 17.30 24.24
N GLU A 196 3.19 18.28 23.54
CA GLU A 196 2.10 19.11 24.07
C GLU A 196 0.86 18.26 24.38
N LEU A 197 0.48 17.37 23.47
CA LEU A 197 -0.66 16.47 23.65
C LEU A 197 -0.48 15.57 24.87
N GLY A 198 0.69 14.98 25.06
CA GLY A 198 0.98 14.11 26.21
C GLY A 198 0.87 14.81 27.56
N GLN A 199 1.03 16.14 27.60
CA GLN A 199 0.88 16.98 28.80
C GLN A 199 -0.56 17.51 28.98
N SER A 200 -1.43 17.36 28.00
CA SER A 200 -2.81 17.82 28.04
C SER A 200 -3.70 16.94 28.93
N SER A 201 -4.92 17.41 29.21
CA SER A 201 -5.93 16.60 29.88
C SER A 201 -6.22 15.32 29.10
N PHE A 202 -6.19 14.18 29.77
CA PHE A 202 -6.29 12.85 29.15
C PHE A 202 -5.22 12.55 28.08
N GLY A 203 -4.04 13.19 28.15
CA GLY A 203 -2.99 13.11 27.15
C GLY A 203 -2.54 11.66 26.84
N GLN A 204 -2.41 10.80 27.85
CA GLN A 204 -2.03 9.41 27.65
C GLN A 204 -3.08 8.62 26.85
N LEU A 205 -4.35 8.86 27.12
CA LEU A 205 -5.46 8.22 26.40
C LEU A 205 -5.53 8.73 24.95
N LYS A 206 -5.36 10.04 24.73
CA LYS A 206 -5.25 10.62 23.39
C LYS A 206 -4.08 10.03 22.61
N CYS A 207 -2.91 9.88 23.23
CA CYS A 207 -1.74 9.23 22.61
C CYS A 207 -2.01 7.77 22.28
N ASP A 208 -2.73 7.02 23.13
CA ASP A 208 -3.06 5.62 22.85
C ASP A 208 -4.04 5.49 21.69
N ILE A 209 -5.05 6.36 21.60
CA ILE A 209 -5.93 6.43 20.43
C ILE A 209 -5.12 6.71 19.17
N LEU A 210 -4.22 7.71 19.20
CA LEU A 210 -3.39 8.07 18.06
C LEU A 210 -2.45 6.93 17.61
N ARG A 211 -1.82 6.19 18.56
CA ARG A 211 -1.01 5.03 18.22
C ARG A 211 -1.78 4.06 17.34
N LYS A 212 -3.02 3.72 17.74
CA LYS A 212 -3.85 2.75 17.05
C LYS A 212 -4.35 3.28 15.69
N VAL A 213 -4.88 4.49 15.67
CA VAL A 213 -5.42 5.10 14.44
C VAL A 213 -4.31 5.35 13.42
N CYS A 214 -3.19 5.93 13.83
CA CYS A 214 -2.08 6.21 12.92
C CYS A 214 -1.40 4.93 12.44
N PHE A 215 -1.27 3.90 13.28
CA PHE A 215 -0.74 2.60 12.84
C PHE A 215 -1.65 1.96 11.79
N ALA A 216 -2.97 1.95 12.01
CA ALA A 216 -3.93 1.46 11.04
C ALA A 216 -3.87 2.23 9.71
N ASP A 217 -3.77 3.57 9.76
CA ASP A 217 -3.65 4.43 8.59
C ASP A 217 -2.36 4.17 7.78
N VAL A 218 -1.22 3.97 8.47
CA VAL A 218 0.03 3.56 7.82
C VAL A 218 -0.12 2.23 7.11
N CYS A 219 -0.81 1.28 7.74
CA CYS A 219 -1.11 -0.04 7.15
C CYS A 219 -2.23 0.00 6.09
N GLY A 220 -2.78 1.17 5.77
CA GLY A 220 -3.82 1.32 4.75
C GLY A 220 -5.19 0.75 5.14
N VAL A 221 -5.44 0.56 6.43
CA VAL A 221 -6.72 0.06 6.96
C VAL A 221 -7.39 1.11 7.85
N LYS A 222 -8.71 1.00 8.01
CA LYS A 222 -9.51 1.94 8.79
C LYS A 222 -10.04 1.26 10.05
N LEU A 223 -10.16 2.02 11.14
CA LEU A 223 -10.77 1.56 12.38
C LEU A 223 -12.18 2.09 12.51
N THR A 224 -13.13 1.22 12.85
CA THR A 224 -14.47 1.70 13.24
C THR A 224 -14.39 2.39 14.60
N VAL A 225 -15.16 3.46 14.77
CA VAL A 225 -15.28 4.16 16.06
C VAL A 225 -15.70 3.19 17.16
N ARG A 226 -16.61 2.26 16.84
CA ARG A 226 -17.09 1.22 17.76
C ARG A 226 -15.95 0.31 18.23
N ASN A 227 -15.13 -0.23 17.30
CA ASN A 227 -14.06 -1.15 17.66
C ASN A 227 -12.97 -0.44 18.47
N LEU A 228 -12.67 0.81 18.11
CA LEU A 228 -11.73 1.64 18.85
C LEU A 228 -12.27 1.91 20.28
N PHE A 229 -13.54 2.21 20.44
CA PHE A 229 -14.19 2.38 21.75
C PHE A 229 -14.11 1.09 22.57
N CYS A 230 -14.49 -0.05 22.02
CA CYS A 230 -14.47 -1.33 22.73
C CYS A 230 -13.05 -1.80 23.14
N SER A 231 -12.02 -1.34 22.43
CA SER A 231 -10.62 -1.67 22.72
C SER A 231 -10.04 -0.96 23.95
N GLN A 232 -10.71 0.10 24.40
CA GLN A 232 -10.29 0.91 25.54
C GLN A 232 -10.98 0.42 26.81
N LYS A 233 -10.24 -0.24 27.70
CA LYS A 233 -10.80 -0.85 28.92
C LYS A 233 -11.08 0.15 30.04
N ASP A 234 -10.39 1.31 30.06
CA ASP A 234 -10.49 2.31 31.14
C ASP A 234 -10.53 3.73 30.59
N TYR A 235 -11.71 4.29 30.47
CA TYR A 235 -11.88 5.71 30.08
C TYR A 235 -11.67 6.70 31.23
N ALA A 236 -11.45 6.23 32.46
CA ALA A 236 -11.18 7.03 33.64
C ALA A 236 -12.04 8.31 33.75
N GLY A 237 -13.32 8.24 33.36
CA GLY A 237 -14.25 9.38 33.38
C GLY A 237 -14.18 10.33 32.18
N ALA A 238 -13.41 10.02 31.15
CA ALA A 238 -13.36 10.82 29.92
C ALA A 238 -14.56 10.51 29.00
N ASP A 239 -15.12 11.54 28.38
CA ASP A 239 -16.05 11.37 27.25
C ASP A 239 -15.26 11.02 25.97
N PHE A 240 -15.43 9.80 25.48
CA PHE A 240 -14.72 9.33 24.29
C PHE A 240 -15.08 10.14 23.04
N GLY A 241 -16.33 10.52 22.88
CA GLY A 241 -16.76 11.35 21.76
C GLY A 241 -16.11 12.73 21.78
N GLU A 242 -15.95 13.31 22.96
CA GLU A 242 -15.25 14.58 23.15
C GLU A 242 -13.75 14.43 22.86
N LEU A 243 -13.11 13.32 23.28
CA LEU A 243 -11.71 13.04 22.97
C LEU A 243 -11.46 12.96 21.47
N LEU A 244 -12.31 12.26 20.72
CA LEU A 244 -12.18 12.14 19.26
C LEU A 244 -12.38 13.50 18.58
N LYS A 245 -13.37 14.28 18.97
CA LYS A 245 -13.59 15.64 18.45
C LYS A 245 -12.41 16.57 18.75
N ASN A 246 -11.81 16.46 19.94
CA ASN A 246 -10.61 17.22 20.27
C ASN A 246 -9.44 16.85 19.36
N LEU A 247 -9.18 15.55 19.15
CA LEU A 247 -8.13 15.08 18.24
C LEU A 247 -8.38 15.53 16.79
N GLU A 248 -9.63 15.56 16.34
CA GLU A 248 -10.00 16.06 15.02
C GLU A 248 -9.79 17.56 14.92
N SER A 249 -10.21 18.35 15.92
CA SER A 249 -10.01 19.80 15.96
C SER A 249 -8.54 20.21 15.99
N GLU A 250 -7.66 19.36 16.55
CA GLU A 250 -6.21 19.50 16.51
C GLU A 250 -5.58 18.99 15.21
N PHE A 251 -6.38 18.60 14.22
CA PHE A 251 -5.92 18.03 12.94
C PHE A 251 -5.01 16.82 13.13
N LEU A 252 -5.32 15.93 14.05
CA LEU A 252 -4.56 14.71 14.30
C LEU A 252 -5.20 13.47 13.67
N ILE A 253 -6.53 13.45 13.60
CA ILE A 253 -7.34 12.40 12.97
C ILE A 253 -8.43 13.03 12.10
N HIS A 254 -9.06 12.20 11.29
CA HIS A 254 -10.28 12.52 10.57
C HIS A 254 -11.39 11.55 10.96
N LEU A 255 -12.58 12.11 11.29
CA LEU A 255 -13.78 11.34 11.62
C LEU A 255 -14.71 11.32 10.39
N ASN A 256 -14.88 10.15 9.81
CA ASN A 256 -15.92 9.94 8.80
C ASN A 256 -17.21 9.50 9.50
N THR A 257 -18.11 10.46 9.70
CA THR A 257 -19.38 10.23 10.41
C THR A 257 -20.36 9.39 9.59
N ASP A 258 -20.31 9.46 8.28
CA ASP A 258 -21.22 8.74 7.38
C ASP A 258 -20.94 7.24 7.40
N ASP A 259 -19.67 6.86 7.40
CA ASP A 259 -19.22 5.47 7.40
C ASP A 259 -18.82 4.95 8.79
N ASN A 260 -18.84 5.83 9.81
CA ASN A 260 -18.47 5.51 11.19
C ASN A 260 -17.03 5.00 11.37
N TYR A 261 -16.09 5.54 10.58
CA TYR A 261 -14.66 5.26 10.65
C TYR A 261 -13.84 6.43 11.19
N VAL A 262 -12.68 6.09 11.77
CA VAL A 262 -11.64 7.03 12.13
C VAL A 262 -10.36 6.67 11.39
N GLU A 263 -9.68 7.68 10.86
CA GLU A 263 -8.47 7.52 10.08
C GLU A 263 -7.47 8.65 10.35
N GLY A 264 -6.19 8.44 10.04
CA GLY A 264 -5.20 9.50 10.02
C GLY A 264 -5.45 10.49 8.88
N LEU A 265 -4.90 11.70 9.00
CA LEU A 265 -5.06 12.70 7.93
C LEU A 265 -4.23 12.37 6.68
N HIS A 266 -3.09 11.70 6.88
CA HIS A 266 -2.20 11.35 5.79
C HIS A 266 -1.16 10.31 6.25
N PRO A 267 -0.91 9.22 5.50
CA PRO A 267 -0.04 8.13 5.94
C PRO A 267 1.39 8.55 6.34
N ILE A 268 1.98 9.55 5.67
CA ILE A 268 3.31 10.07 6.07
C ILE A 268 3.25 10.75 7.45
N ARG A 269 2.20 11.54 7.69
CA ARG A 269 2.01 12.17 9.00
C ARG A 269 1.78 11.12 10.08
N SER A 270 0.93 10.15 9.79
CA SER A 270 0.67 9.00 10.66
C SER A 270 1.93 8.21 10.95
N TRP A 271 2.80 8.00 9.96
CA TRP A 271 4.11 7.38 10.14
C TRP A 271 5.00 8.13 11.14
N HIS A 272 5.09 9.45 11.02
CA HIS A 272 5.86 10.26 11.98
C HIS A 272 5.25 10.20 13.39
N ILE A 273 3.92 10.22 13.52
CA ILE A 273 3.22 10.07 14.81
C ILE A 273 3.51 8.70 15.43
N VAL A 274 3.42 7.62 14.64
CA VAL A 274 3.74 6.26 15.10
C VAL A 274 5.17 6.20 15.62
N ASN A 275 6.14 6.66 14.84
CA ASN A 275 7.56 6.66 15.25
C ASN A 275 7.77 7.45 16.54
N GLN A 276 7.18 8.63 16.66
CA GLN A 276 7.35 9.48 17.84
C GLN A 276 6.70 8.86 19.09
N LEU A 277 5.49 8.29 18.95
CA LEU A 277 4.77 7.71 20.09
C LEU A 277 5.30 6.32 20.49
N HIS A 278 6.12 5.71 19.64
CA HIS A 278 6.75 4.41 19.89
C HIS A 278 8.26 4.48 20.13
N GLU A 279 8.83 5.67 20.32
CA GLU A 279 10.25 5.83 20.64
C GLU A 279 10.65 4.99 21.86
N PHE A 280 9.81 4.91 22.89
CA PHE A 280 10.03 4.15 24.12
C PHE A 280 8.92 3.15 24.44
N VAL A 281 7.93 3.00 23.56
CA VAL A 281 6.80 2.09 23.76
C VAL A 281 6.85 1.01 22.68
N PRO A 282 6.84 -0.29 23.04
CA PRO A 282 6.85 -1.37 22.05
C PRO A 282 5.71 -1.24 21.05
N LEU A 283 6.05 -1.31 19.76
CA LEU A 283 5.09 -1.20 18.66
C LEU A 283 4.19 -2.43 18.57
N GLU A 284 4.69 -3.59 19.00
CA GLU A 284 3.99 -4.88 18.96
C GLU A 284 2.62 -4.82 19.63
N ASN A 285 2.53 -4.17 20.80
CA ASN A 285 1.28 -4.06 21.55
C ASN A 285 0.22 -3.29 20.76
N THR A 286 0.62 -2.22 20.08
CA THR A 286 -0.27 -1.44 19.22
C THR A 286 -0.67 -2.25 17.99
N ALA A 287 0.27 -2.92 17.34
CA ALA A 287 -0.01 -3.75 16.17
C ALA A 287 -1.01 -4.88 16.51
N ILE A 288 -0.80 -5.60 17.61
CA ILE A 288 -1.71 -6.65 18.08
C ILE A 288 -3.10 -6.06 18.40
N SER A 289 -3.14 -4.91 19.07
CA SER A 289 -4.40 -4.24 19.39
C SER A 289 -5.16 -3.86 18.12
N VAL A 290 -4.47 -3.34 17.10
CA VAL A 290 -5.07 -2.98 15.80
C VAL A 290 -5.54 -4.23 15.05
N ILE A 291 -4.77 -5.32 15.02
CA ILE A 291 -5.18 -6.60 14.40
C ILE A 291 -6.51 -7.07 15.00
N LYS A 292 -6.67 -6.97 16.32
CA LYS A 292 -7.91 -7.35 17.02
C LYS A 292 -9.10 -6.43 16.73
N MET A 293 -8.88 -5.24 16.22
CA MET A 293 -9.93 -4.24 15.93
C MET A 293 -10.31 -4.14 14.45
N VAL A 294 -9.40 -4.46 13.56
CA VAL A 294 -9.60 -4.37 12.10
C VAL A 294 -10.60 -5.44 11.64
N GLU A 295 -11.40 -5.12 10.64
CA GLU A 295 -12.28 -6.08 10.01
C GLU A 295 -11.49 -7.17 9.29
N LYS A 296 -11.93 -8.42 9.39
CA LYS A 296 -11.20 -9.58 8.83
C LYS A 296 -10.98 -9.48 7.32
N LYS A 297 -11.87 -8.78 6.60
CA LYS A 297 -11.69 -8.50 5.15
C LYS A 297 -10.42 -7.72 4.83
N ASP A 298 -9.94 -6.90 5.77
CA ASP A 298 -8.80 -6.00 5.61
C ASP A 298 -7.47 -6.61 6.08
N TYR A 299 -7.49 -7.86 6.61
CA TYR A 299 -6.29 -8.52 7.11
C TYR A 299 -5.20 -8.65 6.04
N ALA A 300 -5.53 -8.97 4.80
CA ALA A 300 -4.52 -9.07 3.75
C ALA A 300 -3.75 -7.76 3.55
N VAL A 301 -4.45 -6.62 3.60
CA VAL A 301 -3.84 -5.29 3.48
C VAL A 301 -3.01 -4.97 4.71
N LEU A 302 -3.55 -5.14 5.91
CA LEU A 302 -2.83 -4.87 7.16
C LEU A 302 -1.55 -5.70 7.26
N PHE A 303 -1.66 -7.01 7.04
CA PHE A 303 -0.52 -7.91 7.17
C PHE A 303 0.55 -7.72 6.10
N SER A 304 0.21 -7.15 4.94
CA SER A 304 1.21 -6.81 3.91
C SER A 304 2.16 -5.68 4.33
N HIS A 305 1.76 -4.85 5.29
CA HIS A 305 2.59 -3.77 5.85
C HIS A 305 3.41 -4.21 7.08
N ILE A 306 3.07 -5.32 7.71
CA ILE A 306 3.78 -5.79 8.93
C ILE A 306 5.30 -5.95 8.71
N PRO A 307 5.80 -6.47 7.56
CA PRO A 307 7.23 -6.58 7.32
C PRO A 307 8.01 -5.25 7.30
N GLU A 308 7.32 -4.12 7.09
CA GLU A 308 7.94 -2.78 7.05
C GLU A 308 8.35 -2.28 8.45
N PHE A 309 7.82 -2.89 9.51
CA PHE A 309 8.08 -2.47 10.89
C PHE A 309 9.16 -3.31 11.56
N SER A 310 9.96 -2.65 12.42
CA SER A 310 10.92 -3.33 13.27
C SER A 310 10.22 -3.90 14.50
N LEU A 311 9.63 -5.08 14.37
CA LEU A 311 8.94 -5.78 15.44
C LEU A 311 9.83 -6.88 16.06
N ASN A 312 9.60 -7.21 17.33
CA ASN A 312 10.10 -8.46 17.89
C ASN A 312 9.28 -9.62 17.30
N LYS A 313 9.74 -10.09 16.14
CA LYS A 313 8.96 -10.97 15.25
C LYS A 313 8.51 -12.26 15.96
N SER A 314 9.37 -12.84 16.80
CA SER A 314 9.05 -14.14 17.44
C SER A 314 7.86 -14.05 18.40
N ALA A 315 7.87 -13.10 19.35
CA ALA A 315 6.80 -12.93 20.32
C ALA A 315 5.51 -12.43 19.65
N PHE A 316 5.65 -11.45 18.74
CA PHE A 316 4.55 -10.88 17.99
C PHE A 316 3.79 -11.94 17.18
N PHE A 317 4.47 -12.73 16.36
CA PHE A 317 3.82 -13.73 15.52
C PHE A 317 3.18 -14.85 16.32
N LYS A 318 3.77 -15.22 17.47
CA LYS A 318 3.15 -16.20 18.36
C LYS A 318 1.80 -15.68 18.88
N GLU A 319 1.75 -14.46 19.41
CA GLU A 319 0.52 -13.90 19.95
C GLU A 319 -0.56 -13.69 18.87
N VAL A 320 -0.15 -13.24 17.68
CA VAL A 320 -1.05 -13.12 16.54
C VAL A 320 -1.61 -14.48 16.12
N LEU A 321 -0.76 -15.52 16.05
CA LEU A 321 -1.19 -16.85 15.70
C LEU A 321 -2.18 -17.41 16.73
N ASP A 322 -1.88 -17.27 18.03
CA ASP A 322 -2.76 -17.70 19.09
C ASP A 322 -4.13 -17.01 18.99
N PHE A 323 -4.15 -15.69 18.76
CA PHE A 323 -5.39 -14.93 18.58
C PHE A 323 -6.20 -15.40 17.36
N LEU A 324 -5.60 -15.49 16.18
CA LEU A 324 -6.30 -15.93 14.96
C LEU A 324 -6.81 -17.36 15.09
N TRP A 325 -6.11 -18.19 15.83
CA TRP A 325 -6.48 -19.57 16.09
C TRP A 325 -7.66 -19.68 17.03
N ASP A 326 -7.67 -18.93 18.14
CA ASP A 326 -8.74 -18.93 19.13
C ASP A 326 -10.06 -18.41 18.55
N GLU A 327 -10.01 -17.47 17.61
CA GLU A 327 -11.19 -16.98 16.87
C GLU A 327 -11.78 -18.00 15.90
N ASN A 328 -11.11 -19.15 15.69
CA ASN A 328 -11.54 -20.22 14.79
C ASN A 328 -11.88 -19.74 13.35
N ASP A 329 -11.22 -18.69 12.91
CA ASP A 329 -11.46 -18.06 11.62
C ASP A 329 -10.42 -18.43 10.58
N LEU A 330 -10.71 -19.46 9.81
CA LEU A 330 -9.83 -19.94 8.74
C LEU A 330 -9.63 -18.87 7.63
N SER A 331 -10.71 -18.18 7.26
CA SER A 331 -10.64 -17.15 6.21
C SER A 331 -9.76 -15.97 6.63
N GLY A 332 -9.88 -15.50 7.89
CA GLY A 332 -9.01 -14.47 8.44
C GLY A 332 -7.54 -14.92 8.48
N CYS A 333 -7.30 -16.16 8.86
CA CYS A 333 -5.98 -16.75 8.84
C CYS A 333 -5.35 -16.74 7.45
N LEU A 334 -6.08 -17.16 6.42
CA LEU A 334 -5.60 -17.18 5.03
C LEU A 334 -5.31 -15.77 4.51
N ARG A 335 -6.15 -14.79 4.84
CA ARG A 335 -5.93 -13.39 4.47
C ARG A 335 -4.68 -12.83 5.13
N ALA A 336 -4.43 -13.15 6.40
CA ALA A 336 -3.21 -12.76 7.10
C ALA A 336 -1.95 -13.35 6.44
N VAL A 337 -1.97 -14.65 6.10
CA VAL A 337 -0.86 -15.32 5.40
C VAL A 337 -0.61 -14.69 4.03
N LYS A 338 -1.67 -14.44 3.25
CA LYS A 338 -1.55 -13.76 1.96
C LYS A 338 -0.91 -12.38 2.10
N GLY A 339 -1.34 -11.60 3.08
CA GLY A 339 -0.80 -10.28 3.35
C GLY A 339 0.69 -10.33 3.72
N LEU A 340 1.07 -11.18 4.68
CA LEU A 340 2.47 -11.36 5.09
C LEU A 340 3.36 -11.76 3.92
N PHE A 341 2.92 -12.72 3.11
CA PHE A 341 3.66 -13.15 1.93
C PHE A 341 3.86 -12.00 0.94
N SER A 342 2.81 -11.25 0.64
CA SER A 342 2.88 -10.11 -0.29
C SER A 342 3.82 -9.01 0.21
N GLY A 343 3.76 -8.68 1.51
CA GLY A 343 4.62 -7.67 2.12
C GLY A 343 6.10 -8.08 2.15
N ASP A 344 6.37 -9.34 2.47
CA ASP A 344 7.73 -9.87 2.54
C ASP A 344 8.39 -9.94 1.14
N VAL A 345 7.65 -10.35 0.12
CA VAL A 345 8.10 -10.33 -1.28
C VAL A 345 8.41 -8.91 -1.74
N LEU A 346 7.56 -7.95 -1.41
CA LEU A 346 7.77 -6.54 -1.77
C LEU A 346 9.01 -5.96 -1.09
N GLN A 347 9.21 -6.25 0.20
CA GLN A 347 10.40 -5.80 0.93
C GLN A 347 11.67 -6.40 0.32
N TYR A 348 11.66 -7.68 0.00
CA TYR A 348 12.77 -8.34 -0.65
C TYR A 348 13.08 -7.72 -2.02
N TYR A 349 12.08 -7.39 -2.82
CA TYR A 349 12.25 -6.69 -4.08
C TYR A 349 12.89 -5.30 -3.89
N ARG A 350 12.43 -4.52 -2.91
CA ARG A 350 12.99 -3.20 -2.60
C ARG A 350 14.48 -3.29 -2.22
N ASP A 351 14.83 -4.27 -1.39
CA ASP A 351 16.20 -4.47 -0.90
C ASP A 351 17.17 -4.94 -1.99
N ASN A 352 16.64 -5.50 -3.08
CA ASN A 352 17.42 -6.04 -4.19
C ASN A 352 17.07 -5.40 -5.54
N LYS A 353 16.57 -4.17 -5.53
CA LYS A 353 16.03 -3.49 -6.72
C LYS A 353 17.01 -3.45 -7.89
N ASP A 354 18.27 -3.08 -7.64
CA ASP A 354 19.31 -2.98 -8.68
C ASP A 354 19.58 -4.34 -9.37
N PHE A 355 19.38 -5.42 -8.65
CA PHE A 355 19.48 -6.77 -9.20
C PHE A 355 18.29 -7.09 -10.12
N PHE A 356 17.08 -6.67 -9.75
CA PHE A 356 15.86 -7.00 -10.51
C PHE A 356 15.64 -6.07 -11.70
N ASP A 357 16.13 -4.85 -11.65
CA ASP A 357 16.07 -3.91 -12.78
C ASP A 357 16.88 -4.40 -13.99
N ASP A 358 17.92 -5.21 -13.76
CA ASP A 358 18.76 -5.83 -14.80
C ASP A 358 18.29 -7.24 -15.23
N ALA A 359 17.41 -7.88 -14.44
CA ALA A 359 16.94 -9.23 -14.72
C ALA A 359 15.64 -9.19 -15.55
N ASN A 360 15.42 -10.23 -16.34
CA ASN A 360 14.13 -10.43 -16.97
C ASN A 360 13.03 -10.49 -15.89
N ALA A 361 12.25 -9.43 -15.79
CA ALA A 361 11.41 -9.12 -14.62
C ALA A 361 10.44 -10.27 -14.23
N HIS A 362 9.94 -11.03 -15.21
CA HIS A 362 9.05 -12.16 -14.96
C HIS A 362 9.72 -13.28 -14.18
N PHE A 363 10.91 -13.67 -14.59
CA PHE A 363 11.65 -14.75 -13.94
C PHE A 363 12.12 -14.35 -12.53
N GLY A 364 12.43 -13.06 -12.31
CA GLY A 364 12.81 -12.52 -11.00
C GLY A 364 11.68 -12.65 -9.96
N LEU A 365 10.44 -12.35 -10.33
CA LEU A 365 9.28 -12.46 -9.44
C LEU A 365 8.97 -13.92 -9.07
N GLU A 366 9.09 -14.85 -10.00
CA GLU A 366 8.93 -16.27 -9.72
C GLU A 366 9.98 -16.79 -8.74
N LEU A 367 11.25 -16.36 -8.91
CA LEU A 367 12.32 -16.73 -8.00
C LEU A 367 12.13 -16.15 -6.60
N ILE A 368 11.65 -14.90 -6.47
CA ILE A 368 11.31 -14.30 -5.17
C ILE A 368 10.19 -15.10 -4.50
N ALA A 369 9.14 -15.44 -5.25
CA ALA A 369 8.04 -16.23 -4.74
C ALA A 369 8.51 -17.60 -4.23
N MET A 370 9.42 -18.24 -4.94
CA MET A 370 10.04 -19.50 -4.52
C MET A 370 10.93 -19.36 -3.29
N GLU A 371 11.75 -18.30 -3.21
CA GLU A 371 12.61 -18.02 -2.05
C GLU A 371 11.78 -17.77 -0.78
N LYS A 372 10.68 -17.06 -0.92
CA LYS A 372 9.78 -16.72 0.20
C LYS A 372 8.78 -17.81 0.52
N CYS A 373 8.69 -18.84 -0.32
CA CYS A 373 7.83 -19.99 -0.06
C CYS A 373 8.46 -20.84 1.06
N PRO A 374 7.78 -21.00 2.21
CA PRO A 374 8.33 -21.75 3.36
C PRO A 374 8.34 -23.26 3.14
N PHE A 375 7.81 -23.74 2.02
CA PHE A 375 7.75 -25.17 1.73
C PHE A 375 9.08 -25.66 1.20
N LYS A 376 9.75 -26.54 1.93
CA LYS A 376 10.92 -27.30 1.46
C LYS A 376 10.69 -28.07 0.15
N THR A 377 9.45 -28.15 -0.28
CA THR A 377 9.06 -28.85 -1.49
C THR A 377 8.76 -27.82 -2.60
N PHE A 378 9.83 -27.32 -3.21
CA PHE A 378 9.73 -26.80 -4.59
C PHE A 378 9.01 -27.77 -5.53
N ASP A 379 8.86 -29.03 -5.13
CA ASP A 379 8.13 -30.08 -5.82
C ASP A 379 6.66 -29.72 -6.15
N LYS A 380 6.01 -28.93 -5.30
CA LYS A 380 4.64 -28.44 -5.59
C LYS A 380 4.57 -27.43 -6.74
N PHE A 381 5.68 -26.73 -7.02
CA PHE A 381 5.82 -25.83 -8.15
C PHE A 381 6.56 -26.48 -9.33
N GLY A 382 6.82 -27.79 -9.27
CA GLY A 382 7.57 -28.51 -10.30
C GLY A 382 9.06 -28.16 -10.35
N VAL A 383 9.58 -27.44 -9.34
CA VAL A 383 10.98 -27.01 -9.27
C VAL A 383 11.64 -27.67 -8.06
N SER A 384 12.48 -28.67 -8.30
CA SER A 384 13.29 -29.32 -7.26
C SER A 384 14.61 -28.55 -7.04
N VAL A 385 15.25 -28.75 -5.87
CA VAL A 385 16.61 -28.25 -5.60
C VAL A 385 17.56 -28.68 -6.71
N GLN A 386 17.38 -29.90 -7.26
CA GLN A 386 18.17 -30.40 -8.37
C GLN A 386 17.94 -29.62 -9.67
N THR A 387 16.71 -29.12 -9.90
CA THR A 387 16.39 -28.23 -11.02
C THR A 387 17.10 -26.89 -10.87
N LEU A 388 17.12 -26.31 -9.66
CA LEU A 388 17.86 -25.07 -9.35
C LEU A 388 19.36 -25.27 -9.58
N ASP A 389 19.93 -26.38 -9.10
CA ASP A 389 21.33 -26.75 -9.31
C ASP A 389 21.69 -26.87 -10.80
N ASN A 390 20.79 -27.46 -11.59
CA ASN A 390 20.99 -27.61 -13.04
C ASN A 390 20.90 -26.28 -13.77
N LEU A 391 19.94 -25.42 -13.42
CA LEU A 391 19.83 -24.07 -13.99
C LEU A 391 21.05 -23.21 -13.66
N GLN A 392 21.57 -23.30 -12.44
CA GLN A 392 22.79 -22.59 -12.04
C GLN A 392 24.02 -23.06 -12.85
N LYS A 393 24.16 -24.38 -13.09
CA LYS A 393 25.26 -24.92 -13.89
C LYS A 393 25.22 -24.46 -15.35
N ILE A 394 24.04 -24.20 -15.89
CA ILE A 394 23.86 -23.74 -17.28
C ILE A 394 24.31 -22.28 -17.44
N HIS A 395 24.06 -21.43 -16.42
CA HIS A 395 24.34 -19.99 -16.49
C HIS A 395 24.98 -19.44 -15.20
N PRO A 396 26.16 -19.93 -14.77
CA PRO A 396 26.74 -19.58 -13.47
C PRO A 396 27.11 -18.09 -13.33
N ASP A 397 27.47 -17.44 -14.44
CA ASP A 397 27.92 -16.04 -14.46
C ASP A 397 26.82 -15.04 -14.79
N SER A 398 25.63 -15.53 -15.13
CA SER A 398 24.46 -14.67 -15.36
C SER A 398 23.94 -14.10 -14.03
N LEU A 399 23.23 -12.96 -14.09
CA LEU A 399 22.55 -12.39 -12.91
C LEU A 399 21.57 -13.40 -12.29
N ASN A 400 20.84 -14.13 -13.12
CA ASN A 400 19.94 -15.19 -12.70
C ASN A 400 20.69 -16.35 -12.01
N GLY A 401 21.89 -16.73 -12.52
CA GLY A 401 22.73 -17.75 -11.90
C GLY A 401 23.24 -17.33 -10.52
N LYS A 402 23.66 -16.08 -10.34
CA LYS A 402 24.06 -15.51 -9.04
C LYS A 402 22.87 -15.45 -8.07
N TYR A 403 21.69 -15.14 -8.56
CA TYR A 403 20.46 -15.13 -7.74
C TYR A 403 20.08 -16.54 -7.29
N LEU A 404 20.14 -17.53 -8.19
CA LEU A 404 19.93 -18.94 -7.87
C LEU A 404 20.91 -19.46 -6.83
N GLN A 405 22.18 -19.00 -6.87
CA GLN A 405 23.14 -19.32 -5.82
C GLN A 405 22.73 -18.73 -4.46
N ARG A 406 22.33 -17.45 -4.42
CA ARG A 406 21.84 -16.82 -3.19
C ARG A 406 20.59 -17.52 -2.64
N LEU A 407 19.67 -17.91 -3.52
CA LEU A 407 18.47 -18.65 -3.16
C LEU A 407 18.84 -19.99 -2.49
N ARG A 408 19.76 -20.72 -3.08
CA ARG A 408 20.28 -21.99 -2.56
C ARG A 408 20.96 -21.84 -1.21
N ASP A 409 21.79 -20.82 -1.06
CA ASP A 409 22.54 -20.57 0.17
C ASP A 409 21.62 -20.20 1.34
N LYS A 410 20.44 -19.61 1.05
CA LYS A 410 19.42 -19.21 2.04
C LYS A 410 18.39 -20.30 2.36
N ILE A 411 18.25 -21.34 1.57
CA ILE A 411 17.28 -22.42 1.85
C ILE A 411 17.42 -23.04 3.25
N PRO A 412 18.65 -23.19 3.83
CA PRO A 412 18.80 -23.67 5.20
C PRO A 412 18.39 -22.68 6.29
N ASP A 413 18.44 -21.36 6.00
CA ASP A 413 18.20 -20.29 6.97
C ASP A 413 16.80 -19.72 6.77
N CYS A 414 15.78 -20.35 7.36
CA CYS A 414 14.42 -19.82 7.38
C CYS A 414 14.36 -18.57 8.25
N ASP A 415 14.04 -17.45 7.64
CA ASP A 415 13.67 -16.23 8.34
C ASP A 415 12.40 -16.44 9.22
N LEU A 416 12.28 -15.74 10.34
CA LEU A 416 11.15 -15.87 11.27
C LEU A 416 9.76 -15.69 10.60
N PRO A 417 9.53 -14.76 9.65
CA PRO A 417 8.29 -14.67 8.91
C PRO A 417 7.99 -15.93 8.08
N GLN A 418 9.01 -16.57 7.51
CA GLN A 418 8.85 -17.82 6.76
C GLN A 418 8.49 -18.99 7.69
N MET A 419 9.08 -19.03 8.87
CA MET A 419 8.71 -20.02 9.90
C MET A 419 7.28 -19.81 10.38
N PHE A 420 6.82 -18.57 10.53
CA PHE A 420 5.44 -18.26 10.86
C PHE A 420 4.48 -18.74 9.77
N ILE A 421 4.74 -18.39 8.51
CA ILE A 421 3.92 -18.81 7.37
C ILE A 421 3.91 -20.36 7.28
N PHE A 422 5.07 -20.99 7.44
CA PHE A 422 5.17 -22.45 7.43
C PHE A 422 4.39 -23.11 8.58
N GLY A 423 4.56 -22.63 9.81
CA GLY A 423 3.83 -23.12 10.97
C GLY A 423 2.33 -22.94 10.81
N PHE A 424 1.93 -21.80 10.28
CA PHE A 424 0.54 -21.47 10.04
C PHE A 424 -0.08 -22.34 8.94
N CYS A 425 0.58 -22.50 7.80
CA CYS A 425 0.13 -23.39 6.73
C CYS A 425 0.11 -24.86 7.13
N SER A 426 1.09 -25.32 7.91
CA SER A 426 1.12 -26.69 8.45
C SER A 426 -0.06 -26.95 9.36
N THR A 427 -0.37 -25.99 10.23
CA THR A 427 -1.51 -26.08 11.16
C THR A 427 -2.84 -26.03 10.40
N LEU A 428 -2.97 -25.17 9.40
CA LEU A 428 -4.11 -25.13 8.50
C LEU A 428 -4.32 -26.45 7.75
N TYR A 429 -3.24 -27.04 7.22
CA TYR A 429 -3.30 -28.32 6.53
C TYR A 429 -3.78 -29.45 7.45
N GLN A 430 -3.30 -29.50 8.68
CA GLN A 430 -3.76 -30.49 9.66
C GLN A 430 -5.24 -30.30 10.02
N ARG A 431 -5.70 -29.06 10.13
CA ARG A 431 -7.11 -28.74 10.38
C ARG A 431 -8.01 -29.00 9.17
N ALA A 432 -7.55 -28.72 7.95
CA ALA A 432 -8.28 -29.01 6.73
C ALA A 432 -8.64 -30.51 6.59
N LYS A 433 -7.86 -31.39 7.21
CA LYS A 433 -8.21 -32.84 7.29
C LYS A 433 -9.45 -33.12 8.14
N THR A 434 -9.85 -32.19 9.00
CA THR A 434 -10.99 -32.32 9.91
C THR A 434 -12.20 -31.46 9.53
N VAL A 435 -12.11 -30.72 8.41
CA VAL A 435 -13.06 -29.69 7.95
C VAL A 435 -13.92 -30.24 6.80
N SER A 436 -15.15 -29.73 6.67
CA SER A 436 -16.11 -30.16 5.64
C SER A 436 -15.66 -29.78 4.22
N PHE A 437 -16.14 -30.52 3.22
CA PHE A 437 -15.79 -30.36 1.81
C PHE A 437 -16.01 -28.93 1.25
N GLU A 438 -17.01 -28.20 1.74
CA GLU A 438 -17.28 -26.81 1.36
C GLU A 438 -16.16 -25.85 1.77
N GLN A 439 -15.56 -26.05 2.94
CA GLN A 439 -14.45 -25.24 3.42
C GLN A 439 -13.12 -25.56 2.70
N VAL A 440 -12.99 -26.77 2.16
CA VAL A 440 -11.83 -27.17 1.33
C VAL A 440 -11.88 -26.52 -0.05
N THR A 441 -13.06 -26.33 -0.63
CA THR A 441 -13.26 -25.66 -1.93
C THR A 441 -12.89 -24.17 -1.87
N ASP A 442 -13.21 -23.52 -0.74
CA ASP A 442 -12.77 -22.14 -0.49
C ASP A 442 -11.26 -22.03 -0.32
N LEU A 443 -10.60 -23.03 0.26
CA LEU A 443 -9.15 -23.12 0.36
C LEU A 443 -8.48 -23.29 -1.00
N GLU A 444 -8.99 -24.14 -1.86
CA GLU A 444 -8.44 -24.36 -3.20
C GLU A 444 -8.57 -23.10 -4.08
N SER A 445 -9.69 -22.37 -3.99
CA SER A 445 -9.88 -21.10 -4.71
C SER A 445 -8.95 -19.98 -4.25
N TYR A 446 -8.37 -20.11 -3.06
CA TYR A 446 -7.43 -19.14 -2.48
C TYR A 446 -5.98 -19.40 -2.88
N PHE A 447 -5.65 -20.67 -3.22
CA PHE A 447 -4.30 -21.07 -3.64
C PHE A 447 -4.16 -21.16 -5.18
N GLN A 448 -5.23 -20.99 -5.92
CA GLN A 448 -5.24 -20.80 -7.38
C GLN A 448 -5.24 -19.30 -7.73
#